data_0adb8fab400216a21bd5d5869ab6e459
#
_entry.id   0adb8fab400216a21bd5d5869ab6e459
#
_cell.length_a   1.000
_cell.length_b   1.000
_cell.length_c   1.000
_cell.angle_alpha   90.00
_cell.angle_beta   90.00
_cell.angle_gamma   90.00
#
_symmetry.space_group_name_H-M   'P 1'
#
loop_
_entity.id
_entity.type
_entity.pdbx_description
1 polymer ?
#
loop_
_entity_poly.entity_id
_entity_poly.type
_entity_poly.pdbx_seq_one_letter_code
_entity_poly.pdbx_strand_id
1 'polypeptide(L)'
;KQSEGDPQIKGKIRQKQRQMAMARMMKEVPKADVIITTPTHYAIALAYKSGMIAPQLVAKGQDLVAQRIKEIAREARITIVENKPLARALYASVEVGDIVPQELYQAVAEVLAYVYRLKNQRRGA
;
A
#
# COMPACT_ATOMS: atom_id res chain seq x y z
N LYS A 1 -22.05 32.85 -6.66
CA LYS A 1 -22.85 33.13 -5.61
C LYS A 1 -23.50 31.92 -4.98
N GLN A 2 -24.03 31.03 -5.75
CA GLN A 2 -24.57 29.82 -5.22
C GLN A 2 -23.59 28.68 -5.18
N SER A 3 -22.44 28.81 -5.79
CA SER A 3 -21.53 27.68 -6.00
C SER A 3 -21.02 27.09 -4.69
N GLU A 4 -20.80 27.91 -3.68
CA GLU A 4 -20.31 27.37 -2.42
C GLU A 4 -21.33 26.51 -1.69
N GLY A 5 -22.60 26.82 -1.85
CA GLY A 5 -23.65 26.06 -1.20
C GLY A 5 -24.24 24.96 -2.06
N ASP A 6 -23.81 24.81 -3.29
CA ASP A 6 -24.38 23.85 -4.23
C ASP A 6 -23.87 22.44 -3.93
N PRO A 7 -24.76 21.50 -3.54
CA PRO A 7 -24.32 20.14 -3.24
C PRO A 7 -23.69 19.42 -4.45
N GLN A 8 -24.15 19.73 -5.67
CA GLN A 8 -23.59 19.11 -6.85
C GLN A 8 -22.15 19.52 -7.07
N ILE A 9 -21.85 20.79 -6.88
CA ILE A 9 -20.49 21.30 -7.05
C ILE A 9 -19.59 20.73 -5.98
N LYS A 10 -20.05 20.71 -4.71
CA LYS A 10 -19.28 20.12 -3.64
C LYS A 10 -18.99 18.64 -3.88
N GLY A 11 -20.00 17.91 -4.39
CA GLY A 11 -19.81 16.51 -4.71
C GLY A 11 -18.79 16.28 -5.79
N LYS A 12 -18.80 17.12 -6.84
CA LYS A 12 -17.83 17.01 -7.92
C LYS A 12 -16.43 17.32 -7.44
N ILE A 13 -16.27 18.31 -6.56
CA ILE A 13 -14.98 18.65 -6.01
C ILE A 13 -14.42 17.49 -5.18
N ARG A 14 -15.25 16.89 -4.32
CA ARG A 14 -14.82 15.75 -3.53
C ARG A 14 -14.42 14.57 -4.39
N GLN A 15 -15.20 14.31 -5.45
CA GLN A 15 -14.90 13.21 -6.36
C GLN A 15 -13.55 13.45 -7.04
N LYS A 16 -13.32 14.68 -7.50
CA LYS A 16 -12.05 15.01 -8.13
C LYS A 16 -10.89 14.84 -7.17
N GLN A 17 -11.07 15.28 -5.93
CA GLN A 17 -10.04 15.14 -4.91
C GLN A 17 -9.72 13.68 -4.64
N ARG A 18 -10.75 12.82 -4.58
CA ARG A 18 -10.53 11.39 -4.37
C ARG A 18 -9.77 10.77 -5.54
N GLN A 19 -10.13 11.17 -6.77
CA GLN A 19 -9.44 10.68 -7.97
C GLN A 19 -7.97 11.09 -7.96
N MET A 20 -7.68 12.31 -7.58
CA MET A 20 -6.31 12.79 -7.52
C MET A 20 -5.51 12.09 -6.42
N ALA A 21 -6.14 11.86 -5.27
CA ALA A 21 -5.49 11.13 -4.19
C ALA A 21 -5.20 9.69 -4.60
N MET A 22 -6.14 9.05 -5.29
CA MET A 22 -5.94 7.69 -5.80
C MET A 22 -4.79 7.64 -6.78
N ALA A 23 -4.74 8.59 -7.72
CA ALA A 23 -3.67 8.64 -8.70
C ALA A 23 -2.30 8.82 -8.03
N ARG A 24 -2.22 9.69 -7.02
CA ARG A 24 -0.98 9.89 -6.28
C ARG A 24 -0.55 8.63 -5.55
N MET A 25 -1.53 7.96 -4.91
CA MET A 25 -1.25 6.72 -4.20
C MET A 25 -0.68 5.66 -5.15
N MET A 26 -1.29 5.52 -6.32
CA MET A 26 -0.84 4.51 -7.27
C MET A 26 0.56 4.78 -7.78
N LYS A 27 0.98 6.04 -7.87
CA LYS A 27 2.34 6.38 -8.26
C LYS A 27 3.37 5.94 -7.22
N GLU A 28 2.94 5.77 -5.96
CA GLU A 28 3.84 5.33 -4.91
C GLU A 28 4.05 3.82 -4.88
N VAL A 29 3.15 3.04 -5.50
CA VAL A 29 3.25 1.58 -5.46
C VAL A 29 4.60 1.07 -5.99
N PRO A 30 5.12 1.60 -7.10
CA PRO A 30 6.42 1.09 -7.59
C PRO A 30 7.59 1.31 -6.62
N LYS A 31 7.43 2.17 -5.64
CA LYS A 31 8.48 2.42 -4.64
C LYS A 31 8.41 1.46 -3.47
N ALA A 32 7.40 0.61 -3.42
CA ALA A 32 7.22 -0.32 -2.31
C ALA A 32 8.26 -1.42 -2.34
N ASP A 33 8.52 -2.00 -1.18
CA ASP A 33 9.43 -3.13 -1.05
C ASP A 33 8.68 -4.45 -1.03
N VAL A 34 7.40 -4.41 -0.67
CA VAL A 34 6.58 -5.62 -0.60
C VAL A 34 5.11 -5.22 -0.69
N ILE A 35 4.32 -6.14 -1.27
CA ILE A 35 2.86 -6.05 -1.19
C ILE A 35 2.39 -7.19 -0.30
N ILE A 36 1.54 -6.88 0.67
CA ILE A 36 0.93 -7.89 1.54
C ILE A 36 -0.55 -7.98 1.18
N THR A 37 -1.04 -9.19 0.97
CA THR A 37 -2.39 -9.38 0.43
C THR A 37 -3.14 -10.51 1.14
N THR A 38 -4.48 -10.45 1.06
CA THR A 38 -5.37 -11.43 1.70
C THR A 38 -5.57 -12.76 0.99
N PRO A 39 -5.46 -13.04 -0.25
CA PRO A 39 -5.09 -12.39 -1.49
C PRO A 39 -6.24 -11.78 -2.27
N THR A 40 -7.48 -12.07 -1.88
CA THR A 40 -8.64 -11.74 -2.71
C THR A 40 -9.11 -10.31 -2.52
N HIS A 41 -9.15 -9.86 -1.27
CA HIS A 41 -9.83 -8.60 -0.96
C HIS A 41 -8.91 -7.41 -0.79
N TYR A 42 -7.78 -7.55 -0.08
CA TYR A 42 -6.94 -6.43 0.29
C TYR A 42 -5.54 -6.56 -0.28
N ALA A 43 -4.94 -5.42 -0.62
CA ALA A 43 -3.53 -5.33 -0.95
C ALA A 43 -2.95 -4.08 -0.29
N ILE A 44 -1.81 -4.24 0.37
CA ILE A 44 -1.14 -3.18 1.10
C ILE A 44 0.30 -3.09 0.63
N ALA A 45 0.72 -1.90 0.23
CA ALA A 45 2.09 -1.66 -0.23
C ALA A 45 2.88 -1.01 0.89
N LEU A 46 3.99 -1.65 1.27
CA LEU A 46 4.87 -1.17 2.32
C LEU A 46 6.24 -0.84 1.76
N ALA A 47 6.82 0.25 2.22
CA ALA A 47 8.16 0.66 1.85
C ALA A 47 9.00 0.84 3.12
N TYR A 48 10.24 0.34 3.07
CA TYR A 48 11.16 0.51 4.17
C TYR A 48 12.53 0.82 3.60
N LYS A 49 12.91 2.09 3.68
CA LYS A 49 14.15 2.57 3.09
C LYS A 49 15.13 2.96 4.18
N SER A 50 16.40 3.05 3.79
CA SER A 50 17.45 3.48 4.70
C SER A 50 17.09 4.83 5.34
N GLY A 51 17.25 4.92 6.65
CA GLY A 51 16.95 6.14 7.39
C GLY A 51 15.54 6.22 7.93
N MET A 52 14.66 5.30 7.55
CA MET A 52 13.31 5.28 8.09
C MET A 52 13.28 4.55 9.43
N ILE A 53 12.51 5.09 10.38
CA ILE A 53 12.41 4.47 11.71
C ILE A 53 11.49 3.27 11.71
N ALA A 54 10.58 3.19 10.74
CA ALA A 54 9.64 2.07 10.63
C ALA A 54 9.14 2.02 9.20
N PRO A 55 8.66 0.85 8.74
CA PRO A 55 8.07 0.76 7.41
C PRO A 55 6.85 1.68 7.27
N GLN A 56 6.70 2.23 6.08
CA GLN A 56 5.61 3.15 5.77
C GLN A 56 4.61 2.47 4.83
N LEU A 57 3.32 2.66 5.11
CA LEU A 57 2.28 2.19 4.21
C LEU A 57 2.09 3.24 3.12
N VAL A 58 2.47 2.91 1.89
CA VAL A 58 2.41 3.87 0.79
C VAL A 58 1.17 3.73 -0.06
N ALA A 59 0.50 2.59 0.01
CA ALA A 59 -0.75 2.38 -0.72
C ALA A 59 -1.52 1.24 -0.08
N LYS A 60 -2.85 1.33 -0.15
CA LYS A 60 -3.71 0.21 0.25
C LYS A 60 -5.01 0.29 -0.52
N GLY A 61 -5.65 -0.86 -0.70
CA GLY A 61 -6.92 -0.88 -1.38
C GLY A 61 -7.60 -2.22 -1.23
N GLN A 62 -8.86 -2.25 -1.64
CA GLN A 62 -9.64 -3.48 -1.63
C GLN A 62 -10.22 -3.70 -3.02
N ASP A 63 -10.51 -4.95 -3.32
CA ASP A 63 -11.20 -5.38 -4.54
C ASP A 63 -10.48 -4.87 -5.80
N LEU A 64 -11.10 -4.03 -6.61
CA LEU A 64 -10.50 -3.56 -7.86
C LEU A 64 -9.23 -2.73 -7.60
N VAL A 65 -9.23 -1.93 -6.56
CA VAL A 65 -8.03 -1.16 -6.20
C VAL A 65 -6.91 -2.10 -5.79
N ALA A 66 -7.23 -3.14 -5.02
CA ALA A 66 -6.22 -4.13 -4.64
C ALA A 66 -5.64 -4.82 -5.88
N GLN A 67 -6.48 -5.16 -6.86
CA GLN A 67 -6.00 -5.76 -8.10
C GLN A 67 -5.06 -4.83 -8.85
N ARG A 68 -5.41 -3.54 -8.90
CA ARG A 68 -4.57 -2.58 -9.58
C ARG A 68 -3.22 -2.42 -8.91
N ILE A 69 -3.21 -2.39 -7.57
CA ILE A 69 -1.96 -2.34 -6.81
C ILE A 69 -1.08 -3.55 -7.16
N LYS A 70 -1.67 -4.74 -7.21
CA LYS A 70 -0.91 -5.94 -7.52
C LYS A 70 -0.38 -5.92 -8.96
N GLU A 71 -1.17 -5.41 -9.91
CA GLU A 71 -0.70 -5.29 -11.28
C GLU A 71 0.53 -4.40 -11.38
N ILE A 72 0.46 -3.23 -10.74
CA ILE A 72 1.60 -2.31 -10.77
C ILE A 72 2.81 -2.95 -10.10
N ALA A 73 2.57 -3.65 -9.00
CA ALA A 73 3.66 -4.31 -8.28
C ALA A 73 4.33 -5.38 -9.15
N ARG A 74 3.54 -6.15 -9.89
CA ARG A 74 4.12 -7.16 -10.78
C ARG A 74 4.97 -6.52 -11.86
N GLU A 75 4.49 -5.43 -12.45
CA GLU A 75 5.27 -4.72 -13.47
C GLU A 75 6.57 -4.18 -12.90
N ALA A 76 6.54 -3.74 -11.64
CA ALA A 76 7.74 -3.21 -10.97
C ALA A 76 8.57 -4.31 -10.31
N ARG A 77 8.17 -5.58 -10.45
CA ARG A 77 8.87 -6.74 -9.90
C ARG A 77 8.98 -6.70 -8.37
N ILE A 78 7.91 -6.25 -7.74
CA ILE A 78 7.81 -6.22 -6.29
C ILE A 78 7.19 -7.53 -5.81
N THR A 79 7.77 -8.11 -4.78
CA THR A 79 7.28 -9.37 -4.22
C THR A 79 5.92 -9.18 -3.58
N ILE A 80 5.01 -10.09 -3.86
CA ILE A 80 3.67 -10.10 -3.26
C ILE A 80 3.62 -11.28 -2.30
N VAL A 81 3.28 -10.99 -1.04
CA VAL A 81 3.24 -11.99 0.02
C VAL A 81 1.82 -12.13 0.53
N GLU A 82 1.32 -13.35 0.58
CA GLU A 82 0.00 -13.60 1.13
C GLU A 82 0.12 -13.79 2.64
N ASN A 83 -0.57 -12.92 3.38
CA ASN A 83 -0.65 -13.04 4.84
C ASN A 83 -1.94 -12.38 5.25
N LYS A 84 -3.00 -13.20 5.36
CA LYS A 84 -4.34 -12.70 5.55
C LYS A 84 -4.50 -11.89 6.84
N PRO A 85 -4.08 -12.39 8.00
CA PRO A 85 -4.26 -11.61 9.24
C PRO A 85 -3.51 -10.29 9.20
N LEU A 86 -2.27 -10.29 8.69
CA LEU A 86 -1.47 -9.08 8.66
C LEU A 86 -2.03 -8.07 7.67
N ALA A 87 -2.47 -8.53 6.49
CA ALA A 87 -3.08 -7.63 5.52
C ALA A 87 -4.31 -6.95 6.10
N ARG A 88 -5.15 -7.70 6.79
CA ARG A 88 -6.36 -7.15 7.40
C ARG A 88 -6.02 -6.12 8.48
N ALA A 89 -5.05 -6.45 9.32
CA ALA A 89 -4.66 -5.55 10.41
C ALA A 89 -4.07 -4.26 9.85
N LEU A 90 -3.23 -4.35 8.84
CA LEU A 90 -2.64 -3.17 8.23
C LEU A 90 -3.69 -2.30 7.55
N TYR A 91 -4.61 -2.93 6.82
CA TYR A 91 -5.65 -2.19 6.12
C TYR A 91 -6.51 -1.40 7.11
N ALA A 92 -6.86 -2.02 8.23
CA ALA A 92 -7.76 -1.41 9.21
C ALA A 92 -7.07 -0.35 10.06
N SER A 93 -5.79 -0.51 10.35
CA SER A 93 -5.11 0.29 11.37
C SER A 93 -4.21 1.40 10.85
N VAL A 94 -3.75 1.32 9.59
CA VAL A 94 -2.72 2.22 9.09
C VAL A 94 -3.23 2.98 7.89
N GLU A 95 -3.11 4.31 7.95
CA GLU A 95 -3.51 5.15 6.84
C GLU A 95 -2.38 5.30 5.83
N VAL A 96 -2.74 5.62 4.59
CA VAL A 96 -1.75 5.87 3.54
C VAL A 96 -0.83 7.01 4.00
N GLY A 97 0.46 6.75 3.94
CA GLY A 97 1.48 7.72 4.34
C GLY A 97 1.98 7.54 5.76
N ASP A 98 1.29 6.76 6.58
CA ASP A 98 1.68 6.56 7.97
C ASP A 98 2.63 5.38 8.11
N ILE A 99 3.40 5.38 9.19
CA ILE A 99 4.27 4.26 9.50
C ILE A 99 3.48 3.16 10.20
N VAL A 100 3.99 1.94 10.10
CA VAL A 100 3.39 0.78 10.73
C VAL A 100 3.47 0.94 12.26
N PRO A 101 2.37 0.68 12.98
CA PRO A 101 2.39 0.81 14.43
C PRO A 101 3.21 -0.30 15.07
N GLN A 102 3.66 -0.03 16.29
CA GLN A 102 4.57 -0.90 17.01
C GLN A 102 4.02 -2.32 17.15
N GLU A 103 2.71 -2.43 17.32
CA GLU A 103 2.06 -3.74 17.50
C GLU A 103 2.24 -4.66 16.30
N LEU A 104 2.51 -4.10 15.12
CA LEU A 104 2.66 -4.89 13.90
C LEU A 104 4.12 -4.99 13.44
N TYR A 105 5.06 -4.44 14.19
CA TYR A 105 6.47 -4.40 13.79
C TYR A 105 7.03 -5.78 13.51
N GLN A 106 6.81 -6.71 14.42
CA GLN A 106 7.44 -8.03 14.29
C GLN A 106 6.92 -8.77 13.07
N ALA A 107 5.60 -8.73 12.85
CA ALA A 107 5.01 -9.42 11.71
C ALA A 107 5.51 -8.80 10.39
N VAL A 108 5.58 -7.48 10.32
CA VAL A 108 6.07 -6.80 9.13
C VAL A 108 7.54 -7.09 8.91
N ALA A 109 8.33 -7.07 9.99
CA ALA A 109 9.76 -7.35 9.88
C ALA A 109 10.02 -8.75 9.35
N GLU A 110 9.22 -9.73 9.76
CA GLU A 110 9.36 -11.09 9.26
C GLU A 110 9.10 -11.16 7.76
N VAL A 111 8.07 -10.44 7.29
CA VAL A 111 7.77 -10.40 5.86
C VAL A 111 8.91 -9.73 5.09
N LEU A 112 9.41 -8.61 5.59
CA LEU A 112 10.51 -7.92 4.91
C LEU A 112 11.78 -8.76 4.89
N ALA A 113 12.07 -9.46 5.97
CA ALA A 113 13.22 -10.36 6.00
C ALA A 113 13.09 -11.47 4.94
N TYR A 114 11.90 -12.01 4.79
CA TYR A 114 11.64 -13.02 3.76
C TYR A 114 11.89 -12.44 2.36
N VAL A 115 11.39 -11.23 2.11
CA VAL A 115 11.57 -10.58 0.81
C VAL A 115 13.06 -10.34 0.53
N TYR A 116 13.80 -9.88 1.54
CA TYR A 116 15.23 -9.63 1.36
C TYR A 116 15.99 -10.92 1.08
N ARG A 117 15.62 -12.01 1.73
CA ARG A 117 16.24 -13.30 1.46
C ARG A 117 15.99 -13.74 0.02
N LEU A 118 14.78 -13.55 -0.49
CA LEU A 118 14.48 -13.88 -1.88
C LEU A 118 15.34 -13.08 -2.84
N LYS A 119 15.51 -11.78 -2.59
CA LYS A 119 16.33 -10.95 -3.45
C LYS A 119 17.80 -11.38 -3.41
N ASN A 120 18.31 -11.70 -2.24
CA ASN A 120 19.68 -12.15 -2.10
C ASN A 120 19.93 -13.48 -2.80
N GLN A 121 18.98 -14.38 -2.74
CA GLN A 121 19.09 -15.66 -3.45
C GLN A 121 19.18 -15.45 -4.96
N ARG A 122 18.36 -14.53 -5.49
CA ARG A 122 18.41 -14.23 -6.92
C ARG A 122 19.77 -13.67 -7.34
N ARG A 123 20.33 -12.81 -6.48
CA ARG A 123 21.65 -12.22 -6.78
C ARG A 123 22.76 -13.24 -6.64
N GLY A 124 22.62 -14.15 -5.69
CA GLY A 124 23.63 -15.15 -5.45
C GLY A 124 23.69 -16.26 -6.48
N ALA A 125 22.62 -16.36 -7.26
CA ALA A 125 22.59 -17.37 -8.32
C ALA A 125 23.36 -16.89 -9.53
#